data_c5b8d0a4cc7f791414abfbe2bcc2bcc5
#
_entry.id   c5b8d0a4cc7f791414abfbe2bcc2bcc5
#
_cell.length_a   1.000
_cell.length_b   1.000
_cell.length_c   1.000
_cell.angle_alpha   90.00
_cell.angle_beta   90.00
_cell.angle_gamma   90.00
#
_symmetry.space_group_name_H-M   'P 1'
#
loop_
_entity.id
_entity.type
_entity.pdbx_description
1 polymer ?
#
loop_
_entity_poly.entity_id
_entity_poly.type
_entity_poly.pdbx_seq_one_letter_code
_entity_poly.pdbx_strand_id
1 'polypeptide(L)'
;PAAALVLSSCTVMDVVGPRANGEIMALAKQASADSAVGEPAGEQWREMRKRHEEQLRGEARRLCGVDPNGETPSSCDTAYGDADLPAAADADALVENSVAAARKVPAESVDLVVAQAIDALTLSPVDLEAVVADVTNAADIEAARNMLRRENALDYGLGIALASADAKQRARIGELREASQQRAAALARVVGSANEEAPVPAAGYEFAEGYHEPANAEEAAQLITTMQ
;
A
#
# COMPACT_ATOMS: atom_id res chain seq x y z
N PRO A 1 51.02 35.00 -6.89
CA PRO A 1 49.81 34.36 -6.40
C PRO A 1 49.43 33.26 -7.39
N ALA A 2 49.65 31.98 -6.99
CA ALA A 2 49.24 30.81 -7.75
C ALA A 2 47.77 30.54 -7.43
N ALA A 3 46.91 30.71 -8.43
CA ALA A 3 45.50 30.25 -8.35
C ALA A 3 45.53 28.75 -8.46
N ALA A 4 45.25 28.04 -7.38
CA ALA A 4 44.98 26.64 -7.39
C ALA A 4 43.60 26.44 -8.01
N LEU A 5 43.56 25.94 -9.24
CA LEU A 5 42.36 25.41 -9.86
C LEU A 5 41.98 24.10 -9.13
N VAL A 6 40.99 24.16 -8.29
CA VAL A 6 40.35 22.96 -7.72
C VAL A 6 39.56 22.33 -8.85
N LEU A 7 40.17 21.39 -9.56
CA LEU A 7 39.46 20.47 -10.45
C LEU A 7 38.62 19.56 -9.57
N SER A 8 37.35 19.82 -9.47
CA SER A 8 36.39 18.85 -8.93
C SER A 8 36.48 17.63 -9.84
N SER A 9 37.14 16.58 -9.38
CA SER A 9 37.22 15.30 -10.09
C SER A 9 35.82 14.63 -10.06
N CYS A 10 35.06 14.79 -11.14
CA CYS A 10 33.97 13.87 -11.40
C CYS A 10 34.58 12.46 -11.43
N THR A 11 34.16 11.60 -10.54
CA THR A 11 34.59 10.20 -10.53
C THR A 11 33.95 9.46 -11.71
N VAL A 12 34.58 8.39 -12.17
CA VAL A 12 34.00 7.54 -13.24
C VAL A 12 32.60 7.04 -12.81
N MET A 13 32.38 6.85 -11.52
CA MET A 13 31.09 6.45 -10.97
C MET A 13 29.99 7.50 -11.16
N ASP A 14 30.32 8.79 -11.20
CA ASP A 14 29.35 9.85 -11.46
C ASP A 14 28.80 9.81 -12.89
N VAL A 15 29.56 9.23 -13.81
CA VAL A 15 29.19 9.14 -15.23
C VAL A 15 28.56 7.81 -15.61
N VAL A 16 29.04 6.69 -15.05
CA VAL A 16 28.70 5.31 -15.45
C VAL A 16 27.91 4.55 -14.38
N GLY A 17 27.82 5.08 -13.16
CA GLY A 17 27.15 4.44 -12.03
C GLY A 17 25.63 4.34 -12.16
N PRO A 18 24.98 3.56 -11.26
CA PRO A 18 23.53 3.39 -11.25
C PRO A 18 22.82 4.74 -11.04
N ARG A 19 21.68 4.91 -11.66
CA ARG A 19 20.82 6.09 -11.53
C ARG A 19 19.59 5.79 -10.73
N ALA A 20 19.09 6.78 -9.99
CA ALA A 20 17.79 6.65 -9.33
C ALA A 20 16.70 6.31 -10.34
N ASN A 21 15.83 5.35 -9.97
CA ASN A 21 14.74 4.93 -10.85
C ASN A 21 13.78 6.09 -11.11
N GLY A 22 13.54 6.40 -12.39
CA GLY A 22 12.75 7.56 -12.81
C GLY A 22 11.31 7.53 -12.37
N GLU A 23 10.65 6.35 -12.37
CA GLU A 23 9.25 6.20 -11.94
C GLU A 23 9.12 6.40 -10.43
N ILE A 24 10.02 5.80 -9.65
CA ILE A 24 10.05 5.99 -8.19
C ILE A 24 10.32 7.47 -7.84
N MET A 25 11.24 8.11 -8.55
CA MET A 25 11.53 9.53 -8.34
C MET A 25 10.38 10.45 -8.77
N ALA A 26 9.60 10.08 -9.79
CA ALA A 26 8.39 10.80 -10.18
C ALA A 26 7.33 10.74 -9.07
N LEU A 27 7.12 9.55 -8.48
CA LEU A 27 6.23 9.38 -7.33
C LEU A 27 6.72 10.17 -6.10
N ALA A 28 8.04 10.19 -5.83
CA ALA A 28 8.61 10.95 -4.73
C ALA A 28 8.38 12.46 -4.90
N LYS A 29 8.59 12.99 -6.10
CA LYS A 29 8.31 14.40 -6.44
C LYS A 29 6.84 14.74 -6.27
N GLN A 30 5.94 13.86 -6.71
CA GLN A 30 4.51 14.04 -6.51
C GLN A 30 4.16 14.06 -5.02
N ALA A 31 4.72 13.15 -4.22
CA ALA A 31 4.51 13.12 -2.78
C ALA A 31 5.01 14.40 -2.09
N SER A 32 6.14 14.96 -2.55
CA SER A 32 6.66 16.24 -2.09
C SER A 32 5.70 17.39 -2.41
N ALA A 33 5.22 17.47 -3.64
CA ALA A 33 4.24 18.48 -4.06
C ALA A 33 2.95 18.39 -3.24
N ASP A 34 2.43 17.17 -3.04
CA ASP A 34 1.22 16.93 -2.25
C ASP A 34 1.39 17.32 -0.78
N SER A 35 2.58 17.12 -0.21
CA SER A 35 2.88 17.47 1.18
C SER A 35 3.01 18.99 1.41
N ALA A 36 3.34 19.74 0.36
CA ALA A 36 3.51 21.19 0.39
C ALA A 36 2.17 21.95 0.33
N VAL A 37 1.09 21.32 -0.12
CA VAL A 37 -0.23 21.97 -0.24
C VAL A 37 -0.92 22.02 1.12
N GLY A 38 -1.51 23.17 1.45
CA GLY A 38 -2.26 23.38 2.68
C GLY A 38 -3.62 22.69 2.64
N GLU A 39 -4.69 23.48 2.63
CA GLU A 39 -6.07 23.01 2.50
C GLU A 39 -6.40 22.65 1.03
N PRO A 40 -7.33 21.68 0.78
CA PRO A 40 -8.32 21.14 1.74
C PRO A 40 -7.89 19.83 2.42
N ALA A 41 -6.75 19.26 2.09
CA ALA A 41 -6.40 17.88 2.49
C ALA A 41 -5.99 17.71 3.97
N GLY A 42 -5.76 18.81 4.71
CA GLY A 42 -5.47 18.77 6.13
C GLY A 42 -4.08 18.28 6.51
N GLU A 43 -3.77 18.32 7.81
CA GLU A 43 -2.46 17.95 8.36
C GLU A 43 -2.14 16.47 8.15
N GLN A 44 -3.12 15.60 8.35
CA GLN A 44 -2.95 14.15 8.20
C GLN A 44 -2.51 13.75 6.78
N TRP A 45 -3.09 14.39 5.75
CA TRP A 45 -2.66 14.22 4.36
C TRP A 45 -1.20 14.62 4.18
N ARG A 46 -0.83 15.81 4.63
CA ARG A 46 0.54 16.32 4.47
C ARG A 46 1.58 15.43 5.13
N GLU A 47 1.31 14.99 6.37
CA GLU A 47 2.21 14.08 7.08
C GLU A 47 2.32 12.72 6.38
N MET A 48 1.20 12.17 5.90
CA MET A 48 1.19 10.93 5.14
C MET A 48 2.04 11.08 3.87
N ARG A 49 1.82 12.15 3.08
CA ARG A 49 2.57 12.37 1.84
C ARG A 49 4.05 12.64 2.07
N LYS A 50 4.41 13.31 3.16
CA LYS A 50 5.80 13.46 3.56
C LYS A 50 6.47 12.13 3.87
N ARG A 51 5.79 11.24 4.60
CA ARG A 51 6.30 9.87 4.83
C ARG A 51 6.46 9.10 3.52
N HIS A 52 5.48 9.21 2.61
CA HIS A 52 5.56 8.58 1.29
C HIS A 52 6.76 9.08 0.49
N GLU A 53 7.04 10.39 0.49
CA GLU A 53 8.24 10.96 -0.12
C GLU A 53 9.52 10.32 0.43
N GLU A 54 9.66 10.27 1.75
CA GLU A 54 10.83 9.69 2.42
C GLU A 54 11.01 8.20 2.06
N GLN A 55 9.92 7.43 2.06
CA GLN A 55 9.92 6.01 1.68
C GLN A 55 10.35 5.82 0.21
N LEU A 56 9.79 6.61 -0.71
CA LEU A 56 10.11 6.52 -2.14
C LEU A 56 11.56 6.92 -2.44
N ARG A 57 12.08 7.94 -1.76
CA ARG A 57 13.50 8.30 -1.86
C ARG A 57 14.41 7.23 -1.27
N GLY A 58 13.99 6.60 -0.16
CA GLY A 58 14.67 5.43 0.41
C GLY A 58 14.70 4.27 -0.58
N GLU A 59 13.58 3.98 -1.23
CA GLU A 59 13.46 2.93 -2.24
C GLU A 59 14.32 3.22 -3.48
N ALA A 60 14.35 4.47 -3.95
CA ALA A 60 15.23 4.87 -5.05
C ALA A 60 16.72 4.61 -4.73
N ARG A 61 17.16 4.89 -3.49
CA ARG A 61 18.52 4.56 -3.03
C ARG A 61 18.73 3.05 -2.94
N ARG A 62 17.78 2.30 -2.40
CA ARG A 62 17.83 0.84 -2.32
C ARG A 62 18.04 0.21 -3.69
N LEU A 63 17.30 0.68 -4.69
CA LEU A 63 17.41 0.19 -6.08
C LEU A 63 18.77 0.50 -6.73
N CYS A 64 19.43 1.57 -6.32
CA CYS A 64 20.79 1.88 -6.77
C CYS A 64 21.84 0.92 -6.19
N GLY A 65 21.53 0.24 -5.10
CA GLY A 65 22.49 -0.59 -4.38
C GLY A 65 23.48 0.22 -3.56
N VAL A 66 24.59 -0.41 -3.21
CA VAL A 66 25.68 0.19 -2.46
C VAL A 66 27.00 0.08 -3.24
N ASP A 67 27.87 1.04 -3.03
CA ASP A 67 29.23 1.03 -3.55
C ASP A 67 30.12 0.08 -2.72
N PRO A 68 31.39 -0.11 -3.08
CA PRO A 68 32.33 -0.95 -2.31
C PRO A 68 32.55 -0.53 -0.86
N ASN A 69 32.19 0.72 -0.50
CA ASN A 69 32.29 1.24 0.86
C ASN A 69 30.98 1.04 1.66
N GLY A 70 29.94 0.50 1.02
CA GLY A 70 28.61 0.31 1.63
C GLY A 70 27.74 1.56 1.59
N GLU A 71 28.10 2.58 0.81
CA GLU A 71 27.34 3.83 0.67
C GLU A 71 26.53 3.85 -0.62
N THR A 72 25.47 4.66 -0.67
CA THR A 72 24.73 4.91 -1.91
C THR A 72 25.68 5.55 -2.95
N PRO A 73 25.81 5.00 -4.17
CA PRO A 73 26.68 5.56 -5.19
C PRO A 73 26.40 7.04 -5.47
N SER A 74 27.41 7.86 -5.66
CA SER A 74 27.26 9.30 -5.94
C SER A 74 26.45 9.59 -7.21
N SER A 75 26.45 8.65 -8.16
CA SER A 75 25.64 8.70 -9.38
C SER A 75 24.14 8.53 -9.14
N CYS A 76 23.75 7.99 -7.98
CA CYS A 76 22.37 7.80 -7.57
C CYS A 76 21.83 9.08 -6.91
N ASP A 77 21.59 10.11 -7.72
CA ASP A 77 21.01 11.34 -7.21
C ASP A 77 19.52 11.17 -6.94
N THR A 78 19.13 11.29 -5.68
CA THR A 78 17.74 11.32 -5.19
C THR A 78 17.34 12.70 -4.67
N ALA A 79 18.19 13.72 -4.89
CA ALA A 79 17.84 15.10 -4.61
C ALA A 79 17.03 15.68 -5.76
N TYR A 80 16.09 16.54 -5.43
CA TYR A 80 15.37 17.40 -6.35
C TYR A 80 15.03 18.69 -5.60
N GLY A 81 14.98 19.79 -6.34
CA GLY A 81 14.52 21.08 -5.80
C GLY A 81 13.00 21.04 -5.51
N ASP A 82 12.42 22.23 -5.34
CA ASP A 82 10.98 22.37 -5.20
C ASP A 82 10.29 21.62 -6.37
N ALA A 83 9.40 20.71 -6.02
CA ALA A 83 8.65 19.99 -7.03
C ALA A 83 7.57 20.94 -7.56
N ASP A 84 7.83 21.54 -8.72
CA ASP A 84 6.84 22.35 -9.45
C ASP A 84 5.86 21.42 -10.18
N LEU A 85 5.11 20.67 -9.39
CA LEU A 85 4.08 19.76 -9.85
C LEU A 85 2.75 20.15 -9.18
N PRO A 86 1.63 20.07 -9.92
CA PRO A 86 0.34 20.18 -9.29
C PRO A 86 0.16 19.04 -8.29
N ALA A 87 -0.37 19.34 -7.12
CA ALA A 87 -0.73 18.32 -6.17
C ALA A 87 -1.84 17.43 -6.74
N ALA A 88 -1.91 16.18 -6.28
CA ALA A 88 -3.08 15.34 -6.52
C ALA A 88 -4.33 16.05 -5.97
N ALA A 89 -5.43 15.99 -6.71
CA ALA A 89 -6.64 16.71 -6.35
C ALA A 89 -7.22 16.21 -5.00
N ASP A 90 -7.15 14.90 -4.77
CA ASP A 90 -7.68 14.20 -3.60
C ASP A 90 -7.07 12.80 -3.45
N ALA A 91 -7.58 12.03 -2.49
CA ALA A 91 -7.12 10.65 -2.24
C ALA A 91 -7.43 9.72 -3.41
N ASP A 92 -8.55 9.90 -4.09
CA ASP A 92 -8.95 9.06 -5.21
C ASP A 92 -7.98 9.25 -6.40
N ALA A 93 -7.63 10.50 -6.71
CA ALA A 93 -6.61 10.80 -7.72
C ALA A 93 -5.24 10.19 -7.36
N LEU A 94 -4.87 10.16 -6.07
CA LEU A 94 -3.65 9.50 -5.63
C LEU A 94 -3.72 7.98 -5.83
N VAL A 95 -4.84 7.35 -5.52
CA VAL A 95 -5.05 5.90 -5.74
C VAL A 95 -4.93 5.57 -7.22
N GLU A 96 -5.61 6.31 -8.10
CA GLU A 96 -5.52 6.11 -9.55
C GLU A 96 -4.08 6.24 -10.07
N ASN A 97 -3.37 7.28 -9.63
CA ASN A 97 -1.97 7.50 -9.99
C ASN A 97 -1.06 6.37 -9.48
N SER A 98 -1.28 5.88 -8.26
CA SER A 98 -0.52 4.78 -7.68
C SER A 98 -0.77 3.46 -8.43
N VAL A 99 -2.01 3.16 -8.78
CA VAL A 99 -2.37 1.97 -9.60
C VAL A 99 -1.71 2.04 -10.98
N ALA A 100 -1.71 3.20 -11.61
CA ALA A 100 -1.04 3.41 -12.90
C ALA A 100 0.49 3.25 -12.78
N ALA A 101 1.08 3.73 -11.69
CA ALA A 101 2.51 3.65 -11.42
C ALA A 101 2.96 2.23 -11.06
N ALA A 102 2.15 1.45 -10.34
CA ALA A 102 2.46 0.07 -9.98
C ALA A 102 2.79 -0.83 -11.18
N ARG A 103 2.30 -0.48 -12.37
CA ARG A 103 2.60 -1.19 -13.63
C ARG A 103 3.94 -0.78 -14.26
N LYS A 104 4.58 0.28 -13.77
CA LYS A 104 5.79 0.88 -14.36
C LYS A 104 7.01 0.80 -13.45
N VAL A 105 6.79 0.74 -12.14
CA VAL A 105 7.87 0.59 -11.17
C VAL A 105 8.47 -0.82 -11.23
N PRO A 106 9.72 -1.02 -10.75
CA PRO A 106 10.28 -2.37 -10.59
C PRO A 106 9.37 -3.27 -9.75
N ALA A 107 9.31 -4.56 -10.10
CA ALA A 107 8.43 -5.53 -9.43
C ALA A 107 8.61 -5.55 -7.90
N GLU A 108 9.83 -5.39 -7.44
CA GLU A 108 10.20 -5.34 -6.02
C GLU A 108 9.75 -4.06 -5.29
N SER A 109 9.30 -3.03 -6.03
CA SER A 109 8.78 -1.78 -5.49
C SER A 109 7.25 -1.69 -5.52
N VAL A 110 6.58 -2.66 -6.15
CA VAL A 110 5.11 -2.66 -6.29
C VAL A 110 4.42 -2.64 -4.94
N ASP A 111 4.88 -3.44 -3.98
CA ASP A 111 4.29 -3.52 -2.65
C ASP A 111 4.33 -2.17 -1.92
N LEU A 112 5.41 -1.40 -2.08
CA LEU A 112 5.51 -0.05 -1.51
C LEU A 112 4.46 0.89 -2.11
N VAL A 113 4.32 0.88 -3.44
CA VAL A 113 3.36 1.75 -4.15
C VAL A 113 1.92 1.38 -3.79
N VAL A 114 1.63 0.08 -3.69
CA VAL A 114 0.30 -0.41 -3.27
C VAL A 114 0.02 -0.03 -1.82
N ALA A 115 1.00 -0.16 -0.91
CA ALA A 115 0.82 0.26 0.48
C ALA A 115 0.49 1.76 0.59
N GLN A 116 1.12 2.61 -0.21
CA GLN A 116 0.82 4.05 -0.24
C GLN A 116 -0.57 4.36 -0.81
N ALA A 117 -1.07 3.57 -1.77
CA ALA A 117 -2.45 3.68 -2.23
C ALA A 117 -3.45 3.28 -1.12
N ILE A 118 -3.15 2.23 -0.36
CA ILE A 118 -3.96 1.82 0.80
C ILE A 118 -3.98 2.91 1.87
N ASP A 119 -2.83 3.53 2.17
CA ASP A 119 -2.77 4.67 3.10
C ASP A 119 -3.72 5.81 2.66
N ALA A 120 -3.77 6.12 1.35
CA ALA A 120 -4.67 7.13 0.82
C ALA A 120 -6.14 6.79 1.03
N LEU A 121 -6.53 5.52 0.87
CA LEU A 121 -7.91 5.05 1.09
C LEU A 121 -8.35 5.18 2.55
N THR A 122 -7.43 5.30 3.50
CA THR A 122 -7.81 5.56 4.91
C THR A 122 -8.36 6.97 5.12
N LEU A 123 -8.10 7.88 4.20
CA LEU A 123 -8.56 9.27 4.24
C LEU A 123 -9.84 9.52 3.45
N SER A 124 -10.18 8.62 2.52
CA SER A 124 -11.39 8.70 1.71
C SER A 124 -12.03 7.31 1.64
N PRO A 125 -13.07 7.04 2.42
CA PRO A 125 -13.75 5.77 2.40
C PRO A 125 -14.25 5.43 0.99
N VAL A 126 -13.92 4.23 0.53
CA VAL A 126 -14.36 3.74 -0.79
C VAL A 126 -15.84 3.40 -0.73
N ASP A 127 -16.62 3.91 -1.67
CA ASP A 127 -17.98 3.43 -1.90
C ASP A 127 -17.93 2.05 -2.55
N LEU A 128 -18.02 1.03 -1.72
CA LEU A 128 -17.99 -0.36 -2.17
C LEU A 128 -19.21 -0.74 -3.02
N GLU A 129 -20.32 0.00 -2.95
CA GLU A 129 -21.51 -0.25 -3.78
C GLU A 129 -21.31 0.26 -5.21
N ALA A 130 -20.54 1.35 -5.35
CA ALA A 130 -20.20 1.93 -6.64
C ALA A 130 -19.07 1.19 -7.37
N VAL A 131 -18.39 0.24 -6.71
CA VAL A 131 -17.34 -0.55 -7.38
C VAL A 131 -17.96 -1.39 -8.51
N VAL A 132 -17.78 -0.92 -9.73
CA VAL A 132 -18.09 -1.63 -10.97
C VAL A 132 -16.75 -1.88 -11.67
N ALA A 133 -16.27 -3.11 -11.63
CA ALA A 133 -15.04 -3.47 -12.32
C ALA A 133 -15.39 -4.36 -13.53
N ASP A 134 -15.09 -3.85 -14.71
CA ASP A 134 -15.07 -4.66 -15.93
C ASP A 134 -13.71 -5.37 -16.01
N VAL A 135 -13.58 -6.43 -15.22
CA VAL A 135 -12.32 -7.18 -15.10
C VAL A 135 -12.27 -8.24 -16.17
N THR A 136 -11.36 -8.07 -17.12
CA THR A 136 -11.14 -9.02 -18.22
C THR A 136 -9.86 -9.84 -18.10
N ASN A 137 -8.94 -9.42 -17.22
CA ASN A 137 -7.67 -10.10 -17.00
C ASN A 137 -7.86 -11.28 -16.03
N ALA A 138 -7.50 -12.48 -16.46
CA ALA A 138 -7.62 -13.69 -15.63
C ALA A 138 -6.82 -13.63 -14.32
N ALA A 139 -5.67 -12.95 -14.29
CA ALA A 139 -4.87 -12.79 -13.06
C ALA A 139 -5.59 -11.87 -12.06
N ASP A 140 -6.23 -10.80 -12.53
CA ASP A 140 -7.00 -9.88 -11.67
C ASP A 140 -8.27 -10.57 -11.13
N ILE A 141 -8.94 -11.40 -11.94
CA ILE A 141 -10.08 -12.21 -11.52
C ILE A 141 -9.67 -13.19 -10.42
N GLU A 142 -8.54 -13.91 -10.61
CA GLU A 142 -8.05 -14.85 -9.60
C GLU A 142 -7.60 -14.11 -8.32
N ALA A 143 -7.01 -12.92 -8.43
CA ALA A 143 -6.70 -12.06 -7.29
C ALA A 143 -7.98 -11.68 -6.51
N ALA A 144 -9.05 -11.27 -7.20
CA ALA A 144 -10.34 -10.97 -6.57
C ALA A 144 -10.95 -12.20 -5.88
N ARG A 145 -10.86 -13.39 -6.50
CA ARG A 145 -11.29 -14.67 -5.90
C ARG A 145 -10.50 -14.98 -4.63
N ASN A 146 -9.19 -14.76 -4.65
CA ASN A 146 -8.32 -14.97 -3.49
C ASN A 146 -8.64 -13.99 -2.35
N MET A 147 -8.89 -12.71 -2.67
CA MET A 147 -9.34 -11.73 -1.69
C MET A 147 -10.69 -12.13 -1.08
N LEU A 148 -11.66 -12.58 -1.90
CA LEU A 148 -12.95 -13.06 -1.41
C LEU A 148 -12.81 -14.26 -0.46
N ARG A 149 -11.93 -15.22 -0.77
CA ARG A 149 -11.64 -16.34 0.15
C ARG A 149 -11.08 -15.86 1.49
N ARG A 150 -10.22 -14.84 1.48
CA ARG A 150 -9.65 -14.23 2.70
C ARG A 150 -10.71 -13.50 3.52
N GLU A 151 -11.60 -12.72 2.88
CA GLU A 151 -12.71 -12.07 3.59
C GLU A 151 -13.66 -13.10 4.23
N ASN A 152 -13.96 -14.20 3.55
CA ASN A 152 -14.76 -15.29 4.12
C ASN A 152 -14.07 -15.94 5.33
N ALA A 153 -12.75 -16.15 5.27
CA ALA A 153 -11.97 -16.67 6.38
C ALA A 153 -11.91 -15.68 7.55
N LEU A 154 -11.78 -14.39 7.26
CA LEU A 154 -11.80 -13.31 8.25
C LEU A 154 -13.14 -13.26 8.99
N ASP A 155 -14.26 -13.26 8.26
CA ASP A 155 -15.61 -13.25 8.88
C ASP A 155 -15.82 -14.48 9.79
N TYR A 156 -15.35 -15.66 9.37
CA TYR A 156 -15.38 -16.88 10.18
C TYR A 156 -14.52 -16.73 11.43
N GLY A 157 -13.27 -16.29 11.31
CA GLY A 157 -12.36 -16.12 12.45
C GLY A 157 -12.86 -15.07 13.45
N LEU A 158 -13.45 -13.98 12.97
CA LEU A 158 -14.12 -12.98 13.80
C LEU A 158 -15.33 -13.60 14.55
N GLY A 159 -16.06 -14.50 13.89
CA GLY A 159 -17.14 -15.28 14.52
C GLY A 159 -16.65 -16.18 15.66
N ILE A 160 -15.49 -16.81 15.49
CA ILE A 160 -14.84 -17.59 16.57
C ILE A 160 -14.41 -16.69 17.73
N ALA A 161 -13.76 -15.55 17.42
CA ALA A 161 -13.33 -14.59 18.45
C ALA A 161 -14.52 -14.06 19.29
N LEU A 162 -15.70 -13.92 18.69
CA LEU A 162 -16.91 -13.42 19.35
C LEU A 162 -17.35 -14.28 20.55
N ALA A 163 -17.07 -15.58 20.52
CA ALA A 163 -17.46 -16.50 21.58
C ALA A 163 -16.77 -16.19 22.91
N SER A 164 -15.51 -15.75 22.87
CA SER A 164 -14.68 -15.44 24.05
C SER A 164 -14.52 -13.95 24.33
N ALA A 165 -15.10 -13.08 23.48
CA ALA A 165 -14.96 -11.63 23.54
C ALA A 165 -15.76 -11.00 24.69
N ASP A 166 -15.21 -9.92 25.28
CA ASP A 166 -15.94 -9.06 26.21
C ASP A 166 -16.93 -8.12 25.47
N ALA A 167 -17.69 -7.33 26.21
CA ALA A 167 -18.73 -6.47 25.63
C ALA A 167 -18.19 -5.41 24.64
N LYS A 168 -17.01 -4.82 24.92
CA LYS A 168 -16.36 -3.83 24.05
C LYS A 168 -15.83 -4.48 22.77
N GLN A 169 -15.21 -5.63 22.92
CA GLN A 169 -14.69 -6.41 21.80
C GLN A 169 -15.82 -6.90 20.89
N ARG A 170 -16.96 -7.32 21.44
CA ARG A 170 -18.14 -7.75 20.65
C ARG A 170 -18.66 -6.64 19.75
N ALA A 171 -18.74 -5.41 20.25
CA ALA A 171 -19.12 -4.28 19.42
C ALA A 171 -18.13 -4.08 18.25
N ARG A 172 -16.82 -4.11 18.55
CA ARG A 172 -15.77 -3.97 17.52
C ARG A 172 -15.77 -5.13 16.51
N ILE A 173 -15.96 -6.36 16.97
CA ILE A 173 -16.09 -7.52 16.08
C ILE A 173 -17.29 -7.35 15.17
N GLY A 174 -18.42 -6.84 15.68
CA GLY A 174 -19.60 -6.56 14.86
C GLY A 174 -19.28 -5.61 13.70
N GLU A 175 -18.63 -4.48 13.98
CA GLU A 175 -18.19 -3.51 12.96
C GLU A 175 -17.24 -4.15 11.92
N LEU A 176 -16.27 -4.93 12.38
CA LEU A 176 -15.30 -5.59 11.51
C LEU A 176 -15.96 -6.64 10.59
N ARG A 177 -16.90 -7.40 11.13
CA ARG A 177 -17.66 -8.38 10.34
C ARG A 177 -18.54 -7.71 9.29
N GLU A 178 -19.24 -6.65 9.67
CA GLU A 178 -20.03 -5.87 8.71
C GLU A 178 -19.16 -5.34 7.57
N ALA A 179 -18.02 -4.73 7.89
CA ALA A 179 -17.06 -4.24 6.89
C ALA A 179 -16.49 -5.37 6.00
N SER A 180 -16.17 -6.53 6.58
CA SER A 180 -15.71 -7.71 5.83
C SER A 180 -16.79 -8.22 4.87
N GLN A 181 -18.03 -8.30 5.32
CA GLN A 181 -19.17 -8.75 4.49
C GLN A 181 -19.43 -7.78 3.33
N GLN A 182 -19.33 -6.47 3.56
CA GLN A 182 -19.45 -5.46 2.49
C GLN A 182 -18.35 -5.63 1.44
N ARG A 183 -17.09 -5.83 1.85
CA ARG A 183 -15.97 -6.09 0.93
C ARG A 183 -16.15 -7.41 0.19
N ALA A 184 -16.57 -8.47 0.88
CA ALA A 184 -16.85 -9.75 0.26
C ALA A 184 -17.96 -9.64 -0.80
N ALA A 185 -19.01 -8.87 -0.53
CA ALA A 185 -20.09 -8.63 -1.50
C ALA A 185 -19.59 -7.85 -2.73
N ALA A 186 -18.72 -6.83 -2.53
CA ALA A 186 -18.10 -6.10 -3.63
C ALA A 186 -17.22 -7.02 -4.50
N LEU A 187 -16.37 -7.82 -3.87
CA LEU A 187 -15.50 -8.79 -4.57
C LEU A 187 -16.31 -9.85 -5.32
N ALA A 188 -17.41 -10.34 -4.74
CA ALA A 188 -18.28 -11.29 -5.42
C ALA A 188 -18.92 -10.67 -6.68
N ARG A 189 -19.30 -9.39 -6.64
CA ARG A 189 -19.80 -8.69 -7.84
C ARG A 189 -18.71 -8.56 -8.91
N VAL A 190 -17.48 -8.22 -8.51
CA VAL A 190 -16.33 -8.15 -9.44
C VAL A 190 -16.09 -9.49 -10.14
N VAL A 191 -16.06 -10.58 -9.39
CA VAL A 191 -15.91 -11.95 -9.95
C VAL A 191 -17.08 -12.29 -10.87
N GLY A 192 -18.32 -12.00 -10.44
CA GLY A 192 -19.53 -12.25 -11.22
C GLY A 192 -19.61 -11.44 -12.52
N SER A 193 -19.07 -10.21 -12.55
CA SER A 193 -19.00 -9.39 -13.78
C SER A 193 -18.12 -10.01 -14.87
N ALA A 194 -17.17 -10.84 -14.49
CA ALA A 194 -16.33 -11.61 -15.40
C ALA A 194 -16.98 -12.92 -15.88
N ASN A 195 -18.25 -13.18 -15.55
CA ASN A 195 -18.97 -14.45 -15.75
C ASN A 195 -18.29 -15.65 -15.08
N GLU A 196 -17.58 -15.41 -13.98
CA GLU A 196 -16.95 -16.44 -13.17
C GLU A 196 -17.76 -16.71 -11.90
N GLU A 197 -17.73 -17.94 -11.42
CA GLU A 197 -18.40 -18.31 -10.18
C GLU A 197 -17.61 -17.80 -8.95
N ALA A 198 -18.27 -17.04 -8.10
CA ALA A 198 -17.66 -16.55 -6.86
C ALA A 198 -17.40 -17.73 -5.89
N PRO A 199 -16.24 -17.77 -5.20
CA PRO A 199 -15.98 -18.77 -4.18
C PRO A 199 -17.04 -18.78 -3.09
N VAL A 200 -17.59 -19.94 -2.78
CA VAL A 200 -18.51 -20.13 -1.65
C VAL A 200 -17.69 -20.21 -0.37
N PRO A 201 -18.16 -19.60 0.75
CA PRO A 201 -17.52 -19.77 2.06
C PRO A 201 -17.37 -21.25 2.41
N ALA A 202 -16.23 -21.66 2.95
CA ALA A 202 -16.04 -23.00 3.45
C ALA A 202 -16.94 -23.23 4.68
N ALA A 203 -17.36 -24.48 4.91
CA ALA A 203 -18.14 -24.86 6.09
C ALA A 203 -17.37 -24.66 7.42
N GLY A 204 -16.05 -24.56 7.36
CA GLY A 204 -15.16 -24.27 8.45
C GLY A 204 -13.74 -24.01 7.95
N TYR A 205 -12.94 -23.38 8.78
CA TYR A 205 -11.53 -23.10 8.53
C TYR A 205 -10.69 -23.65 9.67
N GLU A 206 -9.54 -24.19 9.37
CA GLU A 206 -8.57 -24.63 10.37
C GLU A 206 -7.62 -23.49 10.69
N PHE A 207 -7.23 -23.36 11.95
CA PHE A 207 -6.19 -22.43 12.36
C PHE A 207 -4.83 -22.88 11.79
N ALA A 208 -4.01 -21.93 11.39
CA ALA A 208 -2.63 -22.21 11.03
C ALA A 208 -1.84 -22.74 12.23
N GLU A 209 -0.73 -23.42 11.98
CA GLU A 209 0.15 -23.93 13.03
C GLU A 209 0.55 -22.82 13.99
N GLY A 210 0.41 -23.07 15.29
CA GLY A 210 0.69 -22.10 16.37
C GLY A 210 -0.50 -21.21 16.77
N TYR A 211 -1.64 -21.33 16.08
CA TYR A 211 -2.87 -20.61 16.43
C TYR A 211 -3.94 -21.59 16.92
N HIS A 212 -4.81 -21.12 17.82
CA HIS A 212 -5.91 -21.90 18.38
C HIS A 212 -7.14 -21.01 18.64
N GLU A 213 -8.25 -21.63 18.91
CA GLU A 213 -9.46 -20.90 19.33
C GLU A 213 -9.21 -20.16 20.65
N PRO A 214 -9.61 -18.88 20.74
CA PRO A 214 -9.40 -18.10 21.95
C PRO A 214 -10.29 -18.62 23.09
N ALA A 215 -9.70 -18.84 24.27
CA ALA A 215 -10.41 -19.29 25.45
C ALA A 215 -10.92 -18.13 26.35
N ASN A 216 -10.43 -16.91 26.12
CA ASN A 216 -10.75 -15.73 26.93
C ASN A 216 -10.64 -14.44 26.09
N ALA A 217 -11.04 -13.29 26.69
CA ALA A 217 -11.06 -12.01 26.01
C ALA A 217 -9.68 -11.49 25.56
N GLU A 218 -8.61 -11.81 26.28
CA GLU A 218 -7.25 -11.42 25.90
C GLU A 218 -6.80 -12.16 24.62
N GLU A 219 -7.02 -13.45 24.58
CA GLU A 219 -6.73 -14.26 23.39
C GLU A 219 -7.62 -13.88 22.21
N ALA A 220 -8.89 -13.53 22.47
CA ALA A 220 -9.77 -12.99 21.44
C ALA A 220 -9.21 -11.67 20.85
N ALA A 221 -8.70 -10.76 21.69
CA ALA A 221 -8.06 -9.52 21.23
C ALA A 221 -6.81 -9.79 20.38
N GLN A 222 -5.98 -10.75 20.79
CA GLN A 222 -4.79 -11.15 20.03
C GLN A 222 -5.18 -11.71 18.65
N LEU A 223 -6.17 -12.61 18.60
CA LEU A 223 -6.66 -13.16 17.34
C LEU A 223 -7.20 -12.08 16.41
N ILE A 224 -8.02 -11.14 16.91
CA ILE A 224 -8.52 -10.01 16.13
C ILE A 224 -7.37 -9.19 15.55
N THR A 225 -6.34 -8.87 16.35
CA THR A 225 -5.18 -8.09 15.90
C THR A 225 -4.38 -8.83 14.84
N THR A 226 -4.27 -10.14 14.93
CA THR A 226 -3.54 -10.96 13.95
C THR A 226 -4.26 -11.05 12.60
N MET A 227 -5.61 -10.97 12.62
CA MET A 227 -6.43 -11.05 11.40
C MET A 227 -6.59 -9.71 10.67
N GLN A 228 -6.20 -8.59 11.26
CA GLN A 228 -6.25 -7.25 10.66
C GLN A 228 -4.92 -6.85 10.02
#